data_0410cb0f87781091decb7783b730a30d
#
_entry.id   0410cb0f87781091decb7783b730a30d
#
_cell.length_a   1.000
_cell.length_b   1.000
_cell.length_c   1.000
_cell.angle_alpha   90.00
_cell.angle_beta   90.00
_cell.angle_gamma   90.00
#
_symmetry.space_group_name_H-M   'P 1'
#
loop_
_entity.id
_entity.type
_entity.pdbx_description
1 polymer ?
#
loop_
_entity_poly.entity_id
_entity_poly.type
_entity_poly.pdbx_seq_one_letter_code
_entity_poly.pdbx_strand_id
1 'polypeptide(L)'
;MSATLDAPGIRLQVAELLALREGVFQVGRPHPESRRPGAVPAKAAGAGMDLREIRDFAEGDDARRIDPAATARTGTPHVRSFYEDRDDTLLLIADFRLPMLWGTGATLRSVRAARAAVRRGWQAAARGASVAAMSINAAGVAVIPIGSGLQQMSRISHMLARWHDQALDIGGEGPPLAQALLRAGRLAPPGAEVLIVTNAEGFAETEESALAKLARRRHVRVLVPLDPIDAVPPPQPMPIHAGALGKFARLRPVDHTSLAQRLRTLNVHFEAAGDDAG
;
A
#
# COMPACT_ATOMS: atom_id res chain seq x y z
N MET A 1 14.79 -26.53 18.32
CA MET A 1 13.91 -25.33 18.31
C MET A 1 13.44 -24.91 16.91
N SER A 2 13.73 -25.68 15.84
CA SER A 2 13.41 -25.28 14.45
C SER A 2 11.95 -25.48 14.04
N ALA A 3 11.26 -26.50 14.53
CA ALA A 3 9.92 -26.87 14.05
C ALA A 3 8.80 -25.84 14.34
N THR A 4 8.98 -24.99 15.34
CA THR A 4 7.97 -23.99 15.72
C THR A 4 7.97 -22.75 14.79
N LEU A 5 9.11 -22.48 14.15
CA LEU A 5 9.26 -21.32 13.24
C LEU A 5 8.66 -21.59 11.83
N ASP A 6 8.42 -22.85 11.48
CA ASP A 6 7.83 -23.23 10.20
C ASP A 6 6.30 -23.31 10.23
N ALA A 7 5.69 -22.94 11.36
CA ALA A 7 4.22 -22.93 11.49
C ALA A 7 3.59 -21.87 10.57
N PRO A 8 2.44 -22.21 9.95
CA PRO A 8 1.63 -21.23 9.23
C PRO A 8 1.34 -20.02 10.11
N GLY A 9 1.55 -18.81 9.59
CA GLY A 9 1.35 -17.57 10.34
C GLY A 9 2.61 -17.03 11.06
N ILE A 10 3.68 -17.84 11.21
CA ILE A 10 4.97 -17.38 11.69
C ILE A 10 5.90 -17.10 10.51
N ARG A 11 6.05 -18.06 9.61
CA ARG A 11 6.88 -17.91 8.40
C ARG A 11 5.99 -17.65 7.18
N LEU A 12 6.36 -16.63 6.42
CA LEU A 12 5.61 -16.20 5.24
C LEU A 12 5.87 -17.14 4.05
N GLN A 13 4.84 -17.77 3.54
CA GLN A 13 4.94 -18.69 2.41
C GLN A 13 4.63 -17.99 1.08
N VAL A 14 5.52 -18.18 0.07
CA VAL A 14 5.29 -17.62 -1.27
C VAL A 14 3.99 -18.13 -1.89
N ALA A 15 3.71 -19.44 -1.74
CA ALA A 15 2.48 -20.07 -2.26
C ALA A 15 1.22 -19.38 -1.71
N GLU A 16 1.21 -19.04 -0.43
CA GLU A 16 0.13 -18.32 0.21
C GLU A 16 -0.08 -16.93 -0.40
N LEU A 17 1.01 -16.15 -0.58
CA LEU A 17 0.94 -14.82 -1.18
C LEU A 17 0.44 -14.85 -2.63
N LEU A 18 0.82 -15.89 -3.38
CA LEU A 18 0.34 -16.08 -4.76
C LEU A 18 -1.13 -16.48 -4.78
N ALA A 19 -1.60 -17.30 -3.82
CA ALA A 19 -2.99 -17.72 -3.70
C ALA A 19 -3.96 -16.56 -3.38
N LEU A 20 -3.48 -15.46 -2.77
CA LEU A 20 -4.29 -14.25 -2.53
C LEU A 20 -4.85 -13.63 -3.81
N ARG A 21 -4.28 -13.97 -4.97
CA ARG A 21 -4.81 -13.60 -6.28
C ARG A 21 -6.23 -14.11 -6.49
N GLU A 22 -6.53 -15.35 -6.11
CA GLU A 22 -7.82 -15.99 -6.36
C GLU A 22 -8.97 -15.23 -5.72
N GLY A 23 -8.80 -14.75 -4.47
CA GLY A 23 -9.78 -13.93 -3.77
C GLY A 23 -10.08 -12.61 -4.48
N VAL A 24 -9.08 -12.01 -5.15
CA VAL A 24 -9.27 -10.72 -5.86
C VAL A 24 -10.10 -10.90 -7.14
N PHE A 25 -9.92 -12.02 -7.85
CA PHE A 25 -10.64 -12.26 -9.11
C PHE A 25 -12.05 -12.86 -8.91
N GLN A 26 -12.35 -13.41 -7.72
CA GLN A 26 -13.69 -13.90 -7.36
C GLN A 26 -14.62 -12.76 -6.91
N VAL A 27 -14.11 -11.70 -6.35
CA VAL A 27 -14.88 -10.49 -5.96
C VAL A 27 -15.08 -9.61 -7.19
N GLY A 28 -15.78 -10.15 -8.20
CA GLY A 28 -16.38 -9.40 -9.29
C GLY A 28 -15.36 -8.80 -10.28
N ARG A 29 -15.41 -9.26 -11.54
CA ARG A 29 -15.21 -8.35 -12.68
C ARG A 29 -16.07 -7.13 -12.39
N PRO A 30 -15.52 -5.91 -12.44
CA PRO A 30 -16.37 -4.73 -12.46
C PRO A 30 -17.35 -4.98 -13.64
N HIS A 31 -18.61 -5.20 -13.33
CA HIS A 31 -19.66 -5.11 -14.35
C HIS A 31 -19.41 -3.75 -15.02
N PRO A 32 -19.37 -3.66 -16.34
CA PRO A 32 -19.45 -2.38 -16.99
C PRO A 32 -20.78 -1.78 -16.50
N GLU A 33 -20.66 -0.98 -15.44
CA GLU A 33 -21.81 -0.23 -14.94
C GLU A 33 -22.34 0.55 -16.13
N SER A 34 -23.57 0.20 -16.49
CA SER A 34 -24.35 0.93 -17.48
C SER A 34 -24.18 2.42 -17.17
N ARG A 35 -23.57 3.14 -18.11
CA ARG A 35 -23.36 4.57 -18.06
C ARG A 35 -24.68 5.28 -17.79
N ARG A 36 -25.03 5.45 -16.52
CA ARG A 36 -25.98 6.48 -16.12
C ARG A 36 -25.21 7.81 -16.07
N PRO A 37 -25.66 8.85 -16.79
CA PRO A 37 -25.07 10.17 -16.64
C PRO A 37 -25.48 10.69 -15.26
N GLY A 38 -24.51 10.71 -14.33
CA GLY A 38 -24.72 11.18 -12.97
C GLY A 38 -23.40 11.33 -12.24
N ALA A 39 -22.88 12.56 -12.22
CA ALA A 39 -21.97 13.14 -11.23
C ALA A 39 -20.80 12.25 -10.71
N VAL A 40 -19.94 11.77 -11.59
CA VAL A 40 -18.56 11.44 -11.23
C VAL A 40 -17.69 12.52 -11.84
N PRO A 41 -16.74 13.15 -11.08
CA PRO A 41 -15.83 14.12 -11.65
C PRO A 41 -15.07 13.42 -12.79
N ALA A 42 -15.28 13.91 -14.00
CA ALA A 42 -14.60 13.41 -15.17
C ALA A 42 -13.09 13.46 -14.92
N LYS A 43 -12.37 12.34 -15.20
CA LYS A 43 -10.91 12.34 -15.28
C LYS A 43 -10.48 13.59 -16.04
N ALA A 44 -9.53 14.35 -15.49
CA ALA A 44 -9.03 15.57 -16.10
C ALA A 44 -8.60 15.30 -17.55
N ALA A 45 -8.83 16.26 -18.45
CA ALA A 45 -8.33 16.19 -19.81
C ALA A 45 -6.80 16.27 -19.78
N GLY A 46 -6.12 15.38 -20.52
CA GLY A 46 -4.67 15.24 -20.47
C GLY A 46 -4.03 14.85 -21.80
N ALA A 47 -2.77 14.43 -21.76
CA ALA A 47 -1.96 14.07 -22.93
C ALA A 47 -1.97 12.56 -23.24
N GLY A 48 -2.88 11.79 -22.65
CA GLY A 48 -2.98 10.34 -22.85
C GLY A 48 -3.39 9.94 -24.28
N MET A 49 -3.31 8.64 -24.55
CA MET A 49 -3.65 8.08 -25.87
C MET A 49 -5.12 7.66 -25.98
N ASP A 50 -5.84 7.52 -24.86
CA ASP A 50 -7.24 7.13 -24.85
C ASP A 50 -8.15 8.32 -25.14
N LEU A 51 -8.90 8.23 -26.24
CA LEU A 51 -9.84 9.28 -26.68
C LEU A 51 -10.97 9.39 -25.63
N ARG A 52 -11.12 10.58 -25.07
CA ARG A 52 -12.19 10.91 -24.13
C ARG A 52 -13.48 11.31 -24.86
N GLU A 53 -13.36 12.30 -25.72
CA GLU A 53 -14.47 12.87 -26.50
C GLU A 53 -13.94 13.68 -27.68
N ILE A 54 -14.79 13.94 -28.66
CA ILE A 54 -14.59 14.93 -29.70
C ILE A 54 -15.56 16.07 -29.40
N ARG A 55 -15.03 17.27 -29.17
CA ARG A 55 -15.81 18.46 -28.82
C ARG A 55 -15.44 19.64 -29.72
N ASP A 56 -16.25 20.69 -29.71
CA ASP A 56 -15.92 21.92 -30.40
C ASP A 56 -14.59 22.50 -29.93
N PHE A 57 -13.82 23.03 -30.87
CA PHE A 57 -12.55 23.70 -30.61
C PHE A 57 -12.84 25.02 -29.86
N ALA A 58 -12.10 25.21 -28.75
CA ALA A 58 -12.14 26.44 -27.97
C ALA A 58 -10.78 27.14 -27.99
N GLU A 59 -10.79 28.44 -27.73
CA GLU A 59 -9.54 29.22 -27.64
C GLU A 59 -8.66 28.66 -26.51
N GLY A 60 -7.39 28.35 -26.87
CA GLY A 60 -6.42 27.68 -25.99
C GLY A 60 -6.25 26.18 -26.24
N ASP A 61 -7.04 25.59 -27.12
CA ASP A 61 -6.86 24.19 -27.52
C ASP A 61 -5.68 24.04 -28.51
N ASP A 62 -5.02 22.87 -28.45
CA ASP A 62 -3.94 22.54 -29.39
C ASP A 62 -4.52 22.19 -30.76
N ALA A 63 -4.23 23.03 -31.77
CA ALA A 63 -4.67 22.84 -33.13
C ALA A 63 -4.19 21.51 -33.77
N ARG A 64 -3.12 20.89 -33.25
CA ARG A 64 -2.63 19.57 -33.70
C ARG A 64 -3.61 18.44 -33.34
N ARG A 65 -4.54 18.68 -32.46
CA ARG A 65 -5.54 17.71 -32.00
C ARG A 65 -6.88 17.87 -32.71
N ILE A 66 -6.98 18.73 -33.71
CA ILE A 66 -8.20 18.86 -34.51
C ILE A 66 -8.52 17.52 -35.19
N ASP A 67 -9.77 17.09 -35.08
CA ASP A 67 -10.29 15.91 -35.77
C ASP A 67 -10.79 16.31 -37.17
N PRO A 68 -10.09 15.88 -38.25
CA PRO A 68 -10.48 16.27 -39.59
C PRO A 68 -11.84 15.74 -40.02
N ALA A 69 -12.20 14.52 -39.56
CA ALA A 69 -13.45 13.87 -39.96
C ALA A 69 -14.69 14.53 -39.27
N ALA A 70 -14.58 14.84 -37.97
CA ALA A 70 -15.62 15.55 -37.25
C ALA A 70 -15.79 16.97 -37.81
N THR A 71 -14.67 17.68 -38.04
CA THR A 71 -14.67 19.03 -38.59
C THR A 71 -15.31 19.10 -40.01
N ALA A 72 -14.96 18.13 -40.89
CA ALA A 72 -15.55 18.05 -42.21
C ALA A 72 -17.07 17.77 -42.22
N ARG A 73 -17.56 17.04 -41.21
CA ARG A 73 -18.98 16.68 -41.10
C ARG A 73 -19.83 17.83 -40.58
N THR A 74 -19.28 18.62 -39.64
CA THR A 74 -20.05 19.69 -38.95
C THR A 74 -19.81 21.07 -39.52
N GLY A 75 -18.70 21.28 -40.25
CA GLY A 75 -18.27 22.58 -40.76
C GLY A 75 -17.63 23.49 -39.72
N THR A 76 -17.53 23.04 -38.45
CA THR A 76 -16.85 23.75 -37.35
C THR A 76 -15.66 22.93 -36.84
N PRO A 77 -14.54 23.57 -36.45
CA PRO A 77 -13.38 22.83 -35.91
C PRO A 77 -13.73 22.01 -34.67
N HIS A 78 -13.42 20.73 -34.66
CA HIS A 78 -13.56 19.83 -33.53
C HIS A 78 -12.19 19.33 -33.09
N VAL A 79 -11.99 19.21 -31.76
CA VAL A 79 -10.75 18.76 -31.16
C VAL A 79 -10.95 17.44 -30.43
N ARG A 80 -9.97 16.54 -30.60
CA ARG A 80 -9.87 15.30 -29.81
C ARG A 80 -9.39 15.62 -28.42
N SER A 81 -10.19 15.36 -27.42
CA SER A 81 -9.82 15.39 -26.01
C SER A 81 -9.46 13.98 -25.57
N PHE A 82 -8.31 13.83 -24.92
CA PHE A 82 -7.83 12.56 -24.41
C PHE A 82 -7.90 12.53 -22.89
N TYR A 83 -8.01 11.33 -22.33
CA TYR A 83 -7.81 11.19 -20.87
C TYR A 83 -6.35 11.46 -20.54
N GLU A 84 -6.10 12.03 -19.36
CA GLU A 84 -4.76 12.06 -18.82
C GLU A 84 -4.33 10.62 -18.53
N ASP A 85 -3.28 10.12 -19.19
CA ASP A 85 -2.62 8.88 -18.78
C ASP A 85 -2.00 9.13 -17.41
N ARG A 86 -2.76 8.88 -16.37
CA ARG A 86 -2.19 8.66 -15.05
C ARG A 86 -1.76 7.21 -15.05
N ASP A 87 -0.46 6.99 -15.15
CA ASP A 87 0.12 5.70 -14.78
C ASP A 87 -0.38 5.36 -13.37
N ASP A 88 -1.44 4.54 -13.28
CA ASP A 88 -1.93 4.05 -11.99
C ASP A 88 -0.80 3.21 -11.39
N THR A 89 -0.07 3.80 -10.44
CA THR A 89 1.10 3.19 -9.82
C THR A 89 0.85 3.02 -8.34
N LEU A 90 1.04 1.80 -7.85
CA LEU A 90 1.02 1.46 -6.43
C LEU A 90 2.42 1.12 -5.95
N LEU A 91 2.90 1.81 -4.92
CA LEU A 91 4.07 1.41 -4.15
C LEU A 91 3.65 0.76 -2.83
N LEU A 92 4.08 -0.48 -2.62
CA LEU A 92 3.90 -1.22 -1.37
C LEU A 92 5.16 -1.08 -0.51
N ILE A 93 5.00 -0.77 0.80
CA ILE A 93 6.08 -0.75 1.78
C ILE A 93 5.68 -1.65 2.94
N ALA A 94 6.36 -2.79 3.09
CA ALA A 94 6.14 -3.74 4.18
C ALA A 94 7.27 -3.63 5.21
N ASP A 95 6.90 -3.37 6.44
CA ASP A 95 7.82 -3.30 7.57
C ASP A 95 7.96 -4.66 8.24
N PHE A 96 9.18 -5.20 8.30
CA PHE A 96 9.55 -6.45 8.97
C PHE A 96 10.60 -6.22 10.05
N ARG A 97 10.69 -5.00 10.60
CA ARG A 97 11.54 -4.73 11.76
C ARG A 97 10.96 -5.39 13.02
N LEU A 98 11.78 -5.47 14.07
CA LEU A 98 11.46 -6.19 15.30
C LEU A 98 10.05 -5.92 15.88
N PRO A 99 9.52 -4.67 15.91
CA PRO A 99 8.17 -4.43 16.42
C PRO A 99 7.04 -5.09 15.61
N MET A 100 7.33 -5.59 14.41
CA MET A 100 6.38 -6.32 13.56
C MET A 100 6.51 -7.85 13.68
N LEU A 101 7.62 -8.36 14.24
CA LEU A 101 7.93 -9.79 14.31
C LEU A 101 7.34 -10.48 15.54
N TRP A 102 6.19 -10.02 16.02
CA TRP A 102 5.49 -10.65 17.12
C TRP A 102 3.97 -10.67 16.90
N GLY A 103 3.28 -11.46 17.73
CA GLY A 103 1.82 -11.54 17.74
C GLY A 103 1.35 -12.44 18.87
N THR A 104 0.14 -12.20 19.38
CA THR A 104 -0.51 -13.01 20.41
C THR A 104 -1.55 -13.98 19.85
N GLY A 105 -1.87 -13.85 18.57
CA GLY A 105 -2.78 -14.73 17.84
C GLY A 105 -2.03 -15.80 17.04
N ALA A 106 -2.71 -16.35 16.04
CA ALA A 106 -2.18 -17.39 15.17
C ALA A 106 -1.11 -16.87 14.17
N THR A 107 -1.02 -15.56 13.97
CA THR A 107 -0.14 -14.95 12.97
C THR A 107 0.63 -13.77 13.53
N LEU A 108 1.86 -13.58 13.08
CA LEU A 108 2.66 -12.39 13.38
C LEU A 108 2.07 -11.16 12.67
N ARG A 109 2.27 -9.96 13.26
CA ARG A 109 1.91 -8.69 12.61
C ARG A 109 2.58 -8.55 11.23
N SER A 110 3.84 -8.97 11.09
CA SER A 110 4.58 -8.95 9.82
C SER A 110 3.96 -9.82 8.73
N VAL A 111 3.43 -10.99 9.09
CA VAL A 111 2.72 -11.88 8.16
C VAL A 111 1.42 -11.23 7.68
N ARG A 112 0.63 -10.68 8.60
CA ARG A 112 -0.58 -9.90 8.27
C ARG A 112 -0.26 -8.70 7.39
N ALA A 113 0.83 -7.99 7.70
CA ALA A 113 1.31 -6.86 6.89
C ALA A 113 1.60 -7.28 5.45
N ALA A 114 2.33 -8.39 5.27
CA ALA A 114 2.65 -8.91 3.93
C ALA A 114 1.41 -9.34 3.17
N ARG A 115 0.47 -10.07 3.82
CA ARG A 115 -0.81 -10.47 3.22
C ARG A 115 -1.62 -9.25 2.76
N ALA A 116 -1.78 -8.24 3.62
CA ALA A 116 -2.49 -7.01 3.28
C ALA A 116 -1.83 -6.26 2.11
N ALA A 117 -0.49 -6.10 2.14
CA ALA A 117 0.25 -5.46 1.06
C ALA A 117 0.08 -6.20 -0.27
N VAL A 118 0.27 -7.54 -0.28
CA VAL A 118 0.17 -8.35 -1.50
C VAL A 118 -1.25 -8.38 -2.03
N ARG A 119 -2.27 -8.45 -1.18
CA ARG A 119 -3.68 -8.35 -1.61
C ARG A 119 -3.96 -7.04 -2.33
N ARG A 120 -3.50 -5.90 -1.78
CA ARG A 120 -3.60 -4.59 -2.44
C ARG A 120 -2.81 -4.55 -3.75
N GLY A 121 -1.65 -5.19 -3.79
CA GLY A 121 -0.87 -5.35 -5.03
C GLY A 121 -1.62 -6.14 -6.10
N TRP A 122 -2.26 -7.26 -5.76
CA TRP A 122 -3.10 -8.03 -6.69
C TRP A 122 -4.31 -7.25 -7.17
N GLN A 123 -4.97 -6.48 -6.29
CA GLN A 123 -6.06 -5.58 -6.68
C GLN A 123 -5.60 -4.51 -7.66
N ALA A 124 -4.43 -3.93 -7.45
CA ALA A 124 -3.84 -2.96 -8.36
C ALA A 124 -3.47 -3.60 -9.71
N ALA A 125 -2.81 -4.76 -9.70
CA ALA A 125 -2.46 -5.50 -10.92
C ALA A 125 -3.71 -5.93 -11.73
N ALA A 126 -4.81 -6.28 -11.06
CA ALA A 126 -6.08 -6.62 -11.71
C ALA A 126 -6.73 -5.44 -12.44
N ARG A 127 -6.47 -4.19 -12.00
CA ARG A 127 -6.91 -2.96 -12.70
C ARG A 127 -5.92 -2.52 -13.80
N GLY A 128 -4.82 -3.25 -14.00
CA GLY A 128 -3.77 -2.86 -14.94
C GLY A 128 -2.75 -1.86 -14.38
N ALA A 129 -2.78 -1.57 -13.08
CA ALA A 129 -1.82 -0.68 -12.45
C ALA A 129 -0.40 -1.28 -12.43
N SER A 130 0.59 -0.41 -12.49
CA SER A 130 1.99 -0.76 -12.22
C SER A 130 2.22 -0.85 -10.71
N VAL A 131 2.99 -1.86 -10.26
CA VAL A 131 3.27 -2.10 -8.84
C VAL A 131 4.77 -2.09 -8.59
N ALA A 132 5.19 -1.36 -7.57
CA ALA A 132 6.52 -1.44 -6.98
C ALA A 132 6.41 -1.92 -5.54
N ALA A 133 7.48 -2.48 -4.98
CA ALA A 133 7.49 -2.86 -3.58
C ALA A 133 8.82 -2.55 -2.90
N MET A 134 8.73 -2.26 -1.63
CA MET A 134 9.85 -2.13 -0.71
C MET A 134 9.56 -2.96 0.53
N SER A 135 10.61 -3.50 1.13
CA SER A 135 10.55 -4.10 2.46
C SER A 135 11.72 -3.62 3.31
N ILE A 136 11.47 -3.39 4.59
CA ILE A 136 12.47 -2.95 5.56
C ILE A 136 12.60 -3.98 6.68
N ASN A 137 13.83 -4.37 7.02
CA ASN A 137 14.16 -5.22 8.16
C ASN A 137 15.51 -4.79 8.77
N ALA A 138 16.06 -5.57 9.71
CA ALA A 138 17.34 -5.26 10.35
C ALA A 138 18.52 -5.19 9.37
N ALA A 139 18.48 -5.91 8.23
CA ALA A 139 19.51 -5.85 7.21
C ALA A 139 19.44 -4.62 6.30
N GLY A 140 18.34 -3.85 6.33
CA GLY A 140 18.18 -2.66 5.51
C GLY A 140 16.86 -2.60 4.74
N VAL A 141 16.92 -2.12 3.48
CA VAL A 141 15.74 -1.92 2.63
C VAL A 141 15.92 -2.64 1.29
N ALA A 142 15.04 -3.59 1.00
CA ALA A 142 14.90 -4.21 -0.31
C ALA A 142 13.95 -3.41 -1.20
N VAL A 143 14.16 -3.47 -2.50
CA VAL A 143 13.35 -2.76 -3.50
C VAL A 143 13.09 -3.65 -4.70
N ILE A 144 11.84 -3.74 -5.12
CA ILE A 144 11.42 -4.21 -6.43
C ILE A 144 10.95 -2.97 -7.20
N PRO A 145 11.59 -2.59 -8.30
CA PRO A 145 11.23 -1.43 -9.10
C PRO A 145 9.85 -1.59 -9.74
N ILE A 146 9.31 -0.49 -10.26
CA ILE A 146 8.01 -0.44 -10.94
C ILE A 146 7.96 -1.47 -12.07
N GLY A 147 6.87 -2.20 -12.13
CA GLY A 147 6.55 -3.16 -13.18
C GLY A 147 5.08 -3.54 -13.12
N SER A 148 4.60 -4.30 -14.09
CA SER A 148 3.19 -4.65 -14.20
C SER A 148 2.96 -6.15 -14.42
N GLY A 149 1.72 -6.58 -14.22
CA GLY A 149 1.27 -7.92 -14.51
C GLY A 149 1.66 -8.98 -13.47
N LEU A 150 1.37 -10.24 -13.82
CA LEU A 150 1.50 -11.39 -12.91
C LEU A 150 2.95 -11.66 -12.49
N GLN A 151 3.89 -11.50 -13.41
CA GLN A 151 5.30 -11.74 -13.15
C GLN A 151 5.85 -10.75 -12.12
N GLN A 152 5.41 -9.49 -12.18
CA GLN A 152 5.79 -8.48 -11.19
C GLN A 152 5.31 -8.83 -9.79
N MET A 153 4.05 -9.25 -9.65
CA MET A 153 3.49 -9.66 -8.36
C MET A 153 4.16 -10.93 -7.81
N SER A 154 4.55 -11.86 -8.70
CA SER A 154 5.35 -13.02 -8.30
C SER A 154 6.70 -12.61 -7.72
N ARG A 155 7.43 -11.69 -8.40
CA ARG A 155 8.72 -11.15 -7.91
C ARG A 155 8.56 -10.47 -6.55
N ILE A 156 7.50 -9.70 -6.37
CA ILE A 156 7.18 -9.03 -5.10
C ILE A 156 6.93 -10.07 -4.00
N SER A 157 6.11 -11.10 -4.26
CA SER A 157 5.80 -12.15 -3.29
C SER A 157 7.06 -12.91 -2.85
N HIS A 158 7.94 -13.26 -3.77
CA HIS A 158 9.23 -13.91 -3.45
C HIS A 158 10.15 -12.99 -2.64
N MET A 159 10.22 -11.72 -2.99
CA MET A 159 11.03 -10.76 -2.24
C MET A 159 10.52 -10.62 -0.81
N LEU A 160 9.21 -10.46 -0.61
CA LEU A 160 8.63 -10.30 0.72
C LEU A 160 8.85 -11.55 1.59
N ALA A 161 8.64 -12.76 1.05
CA ALA A 161 8.87 -14.00 1.79
C ALA A 161 10.34 -14.11 2.21
N ARG A 162 11.28 -13.91 1.29
CA ARG A 162 12.72 -13.98 1.58
C ARG A 162 13.17 -12.93 2.62
N TRP A 163 12.68 -11.68 2.51
CA TRP A 163 13.02 -10.64 3.46
C TRP A 163 12.41 -10.86 4.83
N HIS A 164 11.23 -11.45 4.89
CA HIS A 164 10.60 -11.85 6.14
C HIS A 164 11.36 -12.98 6.83
N ASP A 165 11.78 -14.02 6.08
CA ASP A 165 12.63 -15.09 6.62
C ASP A 165 13.92 -14.52 7.18
N GLN A 166 14.58 -13.66 6.43
CA GLN A 166 15.80 -12.99 6.88
C GLN A 166 15.56 -12.15 8.15
N ALA A 167 14.41 -11.49 8.29
CA ALA A 167 14.06 -10.73 9.48
C ALA A 167 13.92 -11.60 10.72
N LEU A 168 13.33 -12.81 10.58
CA LEU A 168 13.20 -13.78 11.67
C LEU A 168 14.57 -14.35 12.10
N ASP A 169 15.49 -14.53 11.15
CA ASP A 169 16.80 -15.12 11.41
C ASP A 169 17.79 -14.10 12.05
N ILE A 170 17.78 -12.84 11.57
CA ILE A 170 18.73 -11.83 12.02
C ILE A 170 18.30 -11.21 13.35
N GLY A 171 16.99 -10.92 13.52
CA GLY A 171 16.49 -10.14 14.64
C GLY A 171 17.09 -8.72 14.67
N GLY A 172 16.90 -8.03 15.79
CA GLY A 172 17.53 -6.73 16.04
C GLY A 172 16.77 -5.53 15.47
N GLU A 173 17.29 -4.35 15.79
CA GLU A 173 16.75 -3.07 15.33
C GLU A 173 17.20 -2.82 13.89
N GLY A 174 16.28 -2.42 13.04
CA GLY A 174 16.56 -2.03 11.66
C GLY A 174 16.77 -0.53 11.52
N PRO A 175 17.06 -0.06 10.29
CA PRO A 175 17.13 1.37 10.00
C PRO A 175 15.79 2.05 10.29
N PRO A 176 15.77 3.37 10.54
CA PRO A 176 14.54 4.12 10.74
C PRO A 176 13.64 4.05 9.50
N LEU A 177 12.32 4.04 9.69
CA LEU A 177 11.35 4.01 8.59
C LEU A 177 11.54 5.20 7.65
N ALA A 178 11.98 6.34 8.17
CA ALA A 178 12.30 7.53 7.39
C ALA A 178 13.24 7.24 6.21
N GLN A 179 14.19 6.31 6.35
CA GLN A 179 15.08 5.91 5.26
C GLN A 179 14.31 5.25 4.10
N ALA A 180 13.35 4.38 4.40
CA ALA A 180 12.49 3.77 3.40
C ALA A 180 11.56 4.81 2.75
N LEU A 181 11.00 5.73 3.53
CA LEU A 181 10.13 6.81 3.04
C LEU A 181 10.86 7.75 2.07
N LEU A 182 12.11 8.10 2.37
CA LEU A 182 12.94 8.91 1.47
C LEU A 182 13.24 8.20 0.15
N ARG A 183 13.50 6.88 0.18
CA ARG A 183 13.67 6.06 -1.02
C ARG A 183 12.36 5.93 -1.81
N ALA A 184 11.22 5.77 -1.11
CA ALA A 184 9.90 5.73 -1.71
C ALA A 184 9.61 6.99 -2.53
N GLY A 185 10.04 8.16 -2.05
CA GLY A 185 9.93 9.43 -2.76
C GLY A 185 10.68 9.49 -4.11
N ARG A 186 11.69 8.64 -4.30
CA ARG A 186 12.43 8.51 -5.56
C ARG A 186 11.86 7.42 -6.47
N LEU A 187 11.22 6.41 -5.89
CA LEU A 187 10.68 5.25 -6.60
C LEU A 187 9.27 5.49 -7.13
N ALA A 188 8.39 6.06 -6.31
CA ALA A 188 7.02 6.33 -6.70
C ALA A 188 6.90 7.65 -7.47
N PRO A 189 6.30 7.69 -8.67
CA PRO A 189 6.04 8.93 -9.40
C PRO A 189 5.03 9.84 -8.68
N PRO A 190 4.95 11.12 -9.03
CA PRO A 190 3.87 11.99 -8.56
C PRO A 190 2.50 11.40 -8.94
N GLY A 191 1.53 11.47 -8.03
CA GLY A 191 0.19 10.89 -8.22
C GLY A 191 0.07 9.41 -7.84
N ALA A 192 1.18 8.69 -7.62
CA ALA A 192 1.13 7.30 -7.20
C ALA A 192 0.45 7.09 -5.84
N GLU A 193 -0.23 5.96 -5.69
CA GLU A 193 -0.66 5.46 -4.39
C GLU A 193 0.52 4.83 -3.66
N VAL A 194 0.69 5.11 -2.37
CA VAL A 194 1.72 4.51 -1.52
C VAL A 194 1.04 3.89 -0.30
N LEU A 195 1.12 2.57 -0.19
CA LEU A 195 0.65 1.83 0.97
C LEU A 195 1.84 1.47 1.86
N ILE A 196 1.83 1.95 3.09
CA ILE A 196 2.83 1.64 4.12
C ILE A 196 2.16 0.75 5.14
N VAL A 197 2.67 -0.46 5.33
CA VAL A 197 2.18 -1.37 6.38
C VAL A 197 3.25 -1.51 7.44
N THR A 198 2.98 -0.97 8.62
CA THR A 198 3.92 -0.84 9.73
C THR A 198 3.19 -0.81 11.08
N ASN A 199 3.92 -0.71 12.18
CA ASN A 199 3.34 -0.53 13.51
C ASN A 199 3.03 0.94 13.82
N ALA A 200 2.19 1.18 14.82
CA ALA A 200 1.81 2.53 15.23
C ALA A 200 2.95 3.29 15.91
N GLU A 201 3.90 2.58 16.53
CA GLU A 201 4.99 3.16 17.33
C GLU A 201 6.13 3.69 16.45
N GLY A 202 6.13 3.34 15.15
CA GLY A 202 7.18 3.70 14.20
C GLY A 202 7.18 5.16 13.71
N PHE A 203 6.31 6.04 14.24
CA PHE A 203 6.15 7.42 13.75
C PHE A 203 6.68 8.44 14.76
N ALA A 204 8.01 8.59 14.83
CA ALA A 204 8.66 9.69 15.47
C ALA A 204 8.68 10.94 14.56
N GLU A 205 9.21 12.05 15.02
CA GLU A 205 9.25 13.33 14.27
C GLU A 205 10.00 13.22 12.93
N THR A 206 11.06 12.42 12.89
CA THR A 206 11.83 12.16 11.66
C THR A 206 11.00 11.43 10.60
N GLU A 207 10.20 10.46 11.00
CA GLU A 207 9.30 9.71 10.15
C GLU A 207 8.16 10.58 9.64
N GLU A 208 7.58 11.42 10.50
CA GLU A 208 6.54 12.36 10.11
C GLU A 208 7.02 13.39 9.08
N SER A 209 8.24 13.91 9.24
CA SER A 209 8.86 14.81 8.26
C SER A 209 9.05 14.14 6.89
N ALA A 210 9.55 12.90 6.88
CA ALA A 210 9.73 12.13 5.64
C ALA A 210 8.37 11.80 4.99
N LEU A 211 7.39 11.43 5.81
CA LEU A 211 6.03 11.12 5.39
C LEU A 211 5.32 12.34 4.79
N ALA A 212 5.44 13.50 5.43
CA ALA A 212 4.90 14.77 4.91
C ALA A 212 5.47 15.13 3.53
N LYS A 213 6.77 14.92 3.32
CA LYS A 213 7.42 15.12 2.01
C LYS A 213 6.86 14.16 0.95
N LEU A 214 6.64 12.90 1.33
CA LEU A 214 6.08 11.89 0.45
C LEU A 214 4.63 12.22 0.05
N ALA A 215 3.79 12.61 1.03
CA ALA A 215 2.37 12.90 0.85
C ALA A 215 2.08 14.18 0.05
N ARG A 216 3.06 15.07 -0.15
CA ARG A 216 2.86 16.29 -0.95
C ARG A 216 2.43 16.04 -2.40
N ARG A 217 2.86 14.92 -2.97
CA ARG A 217 2.65 14.60 -4.39
C ARG A 217 2.11 13.20 -4.63
N ARG A 218 1.75 12.46 -3.57
CA ARG A 218 1.33 11.06 -3.63
C ARG A 218 0.18 10.81 -2.67
N HIS A 219 -0.64 9.83 -2.98
CA HIS A 219 -1.73 9.39 -2.11
C HIS A 219 -1.18 8.36 -1.12
N VAL A 220 -0.85 8.82 0.09
CA VAL A 220 -0.23 7.97 1.10
C VAL A 220 -1.27 7.40 2.06
N ARG A 221 -1.19 6.11 2.25
CA ARG A 221 -2.00 5.35 3.21
C ARG A 221 -1.07 4.58 4.15
N VAL A 222 -1.34 4.66 5.45
CA VAL A 222 -0.68 3.88 6.49
C VAL A 222 -1.68 2.87 7.02
N LEU A 223 -1.32 1.58 6.97
CA LEU A 223 -2.08 0.48 7.54
C LEU A 223 -1.30 -0.12 8.69
N VAL A 224 -1.95 -0.20 9.86
CA VAL A 224 -1.41 -0.82 11.06
C VAL A 224 -2.14 -2.14 11.30
N PRO A 225 -1.46 -3.30 11.17
CA PRO A 225 -2.05 -4.59 11.51
C PRO A 225 -2.22 -4.69 13.03
N LEU A 226 -3.47 -4.79 13.48
CA LEU A 226 -3.78 -4.94 14.89
C LEU A 226 -3.53 -6.38 15.34
N ASP A 227 -2.96 -6.53 16.52
CA ASP A 227 -2.93 -7.81 17.21
C ASP A 227 -4.21 -7.99 18.05
N PRO A 228 -4.71 -9.22 18.26
CA PRO A 228 -5.89 -9.44 19.12
C PRO A 228 -5.78 -8.79 20.50
N ILE A 229 -4.58 -8.75 21.10
CA ILE A 229 -4.35 -8.12 22.41
C ILE A 229 -4.49 -6.59 22.35
N ASP A 230 -4.30 -5.97 21.19
CA ASP A 230 -4.47 -4.51 21.04
C ASP A 230 -5.94 -4.11 21.14
N ALA A 231 -6.83 -4.96 20.64
CA ALA A 231 -8.28 -4.71 20.64
C ALA A 231 -8.96 -5.18 21.93
N VAL A 232 -8.62 -6.40 22.37
CA VAL A 232 -9.25 -7.06 23.54
C VAL A 232 -8.16 -7.63 24.45
N PRO A 233 -7.49 -6.78 25.25
CA PRO A 233 -6.49 -7.26 26.20
C PRO A 233 -7.12 -8.11 27.31
N PRO A 234 -6.39 -9.09 27.88
CA PRO A 234 -6.86 -9.87 29.01
C PRO A 234 -7.21 -8.98 30.21
N PRO A 235 -8.31 -9.27 30.94
CA PRO A 235 -8.72 -8.46 32.09
C PRO A 235 -7.78 -8.60 33.28
N GLN A 236 -7.02 -9.71 33.38
CA GLN A 236 -6.08 -9.96 34.48
C GLN A 236 -4.72 -9.26 34.18
N PRO A 237 -3.99 -8.82 35.22
CA PRO A 237 -2.63 -8.36 35.08
C PRO A 237 -1.75 -9.45 34.48
N MET A 238 -0.96 -9.11 33.48
CA MET A 238 -0.01 -10.02 32.82
C MET A 238 1.41 -9.72 33.26
N PRO A 239 2.27 -10.75 33.38
CA PRO A 239 3.69 -10.53 33.58
C PRO A 239 4.31 -9.95 32.29
N ILE A 240 4.91 -8.77 32.42
CA ILE A 240 5.63 -8.10 31.33
C ILE A 240 7.10 -8.13 31.68
N HIS A 241 7.93 -8.59 30.76
CA HIS A 241 9.37 -8.64 30.89
C HIS A 241 10.05 -7.70 29.88
N ALA A 242 11.00 -6.91 30.37
CA ALA A 242 11.89 -6.09 29.53
C ALA A 242 13.34 -6.40 29.98
N GLY A 243 13.98 -7.32 29.29
CA GLY A 243 15.27 -7.87 29.72
C GLY A 243 15.17 -8.58 31.07
N ALA A 244 15.97 -8.17 32.06
CA ALA A 244 15.96 -8.72 33.43
C ALA A 244 14.87 -8.14 34.32
N LEU A 245 14.15 -7.10 33.86
CA LEU A 245 13.09 -6.46 34.64
C LEU A 245 11.74 -7.11 34.30
N GLY A 246 11.07 -7.64 35.32
CA GLY A 246 9.72 -8.18 35.21
C GLY A 246 8.75 -7.41 36.13
N LYS A 247 7.56 -7.09 35.63
CA LYS A 247 6.46 -6.54 36.41
C LYS A 247 5.12 -7.05 35.92
N PHE A 248 4.13 -7.06 36.81
CA PHE A 248 2.75 -7.27 36.40
C PHE A 248 2.14 -5.95 35.96
N ALA A 249 1.49 -5.93 34.81
CA ALA A 249 0.76 -4.77 34.33
C ALA A 249 -0.59 -5.19 33.77
N ARG A 250 -1.58 -4.32 33.94
CA ARG A 250 -2.88 -4.44 33.27
C ARG A 250 -2.80 -3.73 31.95
N LEU A 251 -3.02 -4.48 30.88
CA LEU A 251 -3.06 -3.92 29.53
C LEU A 251 -4.40 -3.18 29.32
N ARG A 252 -4.38 -2.21 28.44
CA ARG A 252 -5.57 -1.49 27.97
C ARG A 252 -5.63 -1.60 26.44
N PRO A 253 -6.83 -1.54 25.83
CA PRO A 253 -6.94 -1.42 24.38
C PRO A 253 -6.07 -0.27 23.86
N VAL A 254 -5.45 -0.48 22.73
CA VAL A 254 -4.60 0.54 22.11
C VAL A 254 -5.49 1.56 21.41
N ASP A 255 -5.32 2.83 21.75
CA ASP A 255 -6.02 3.94 21.10
C ASP A 255 -5.12 4.60 20.06
N HIS A 256 -5.52 4.50 18.81
CA HIS A 256 -4.81 5.09 17.66
C HIS A 256 -5.35 6.48 17.26
N THR A 257 -6.29 7.07 18.01
CA THR A 257 -6.95 8.33 17.66
C THR A 257 -5.96 9.47 17.47
N SER A 258 -5.00 9.61 18.39
CA SER A 258 -3.97 10.65 18.31
C SER A 258 -3.06 10.49 17.10
N LEU A 259 -2.63 9.26 16.79
CA LEU A 259 -1.85 8.96 15.59
C LEU A 259 -2.65 9.24 14.31
N ALA A 260 -3.90 8.80 14.26
CA ALA A 260 -4.77 9.04 13.10
C ALA A 260 -4.97 10.54 12.84
N GLN A 261 -5.13 11.34 13.90
CA GLN A 261 -5.23 12.80 13.79
C GLN A 261 -3.93 13.42 13.25
N ARG A 262 -2.77 13.05 13.82
CA ARG A 262 -1.46 13.53 13.34
C ARG A 262 -1.23 13.19 11.88
N LEU A 263 -1.48 11.95 11.47
CA LEU A 263 -1.32 11.52 10.08
C LEU A 263 -2.27 12.26 9.13
N ARG A 264 -3.50 12.53 9.57
CA ARG A 264 -4.46 13.32 8.80
C ARG A 264 -3.97 14.74 8.52
N THR A 265 -3.30 15.40 9.48
CA THR A 265 -2.70 16.73 9.26
C THR A 265 -1.60 16.71 8.20
N LEU A 266 -0.97 15.56 7.98
CA LEU A 266 0.04 15.35 6.95
C LEU A 266 -0.57 14.91 5.59
N ASN A 267 -1.91 14.91 5.46
CA ASN A 267 -2.63 14.38 4.29
C ASN A 267 -2.36 12.89 4.04
N VAL A 268 -2.26 12.12 5.12
CA VAL A 268 -2.03 10.67 5.10
C VAL A 268 -3.26 9.97 5.64
N HIS A 269 -3.78 8.99 4.88
CA HIS A 269 -4.89 8.16 5.33
C HIS A 269 -4.39 7.08 6.28
N PHE A 270 -5.01 6.98 7.46
CA PHE A 270 -4.71 5.97 8.46
C PHE A 270 -5.80 4.89 8.48
N GLU A 271 -5.38 3.64 8.53
CA GLU A 271 -6.24 2.45 8.64
C GLU A 271 -5.63 1.49 9.65
N ALA A 272 -6.44 0.99 10.57
CA ALA A 272 -6.07 -0.08 11.49
C ALA A 272 -6.89 -1.32 11.14
N ALA A 273 -6.24 -2.44 10.88
CA ALA A 273 -6.89 -3.67 10.41
C ALA A 273 -6.63 -4.83 11.37
N GLY A 274 -7.71 -5.49 11.81
CA GLY A 274 -7.67 -6.77 12.55
C GLY A 274 -7.47 -7.97 11.61
N ASP A 275 -7.54 -9.19 12.17
CA ASP A 275 -7.38 -10.44 11.41
C ASP A 275 -8.46 -10.64 10.32
N ASP A 276 -9.64 -10.02 10.48
CA ASP A 276 -10.78 -10.16 9.56
C ASP A 276 -10.72 -9.26 8.32
N ALA A 277 -9.67 -8.45 8.16
CA ALA A 277 -9.42 -7.65 6.96
C ALA A 277 -8.84 -8.51 5.81
N GLY A 278 -9.29 -9.77 5.75
CA GLY A 278 -8.92 -10.81 4.83
C GLY A 278 -9.84 -10.96 3.63
#